data_534f379d004c70e571eeae45ec811bc2
#
_entry.id   534f379d004c70e571eeae45ec811bc2
#
_cell.length_a   1.000
_cell.length_b   1.000
_cell.length_c   1.000
_cell.angle_alpha   90.00
_cell.angle_beta   90.00
_cell.angle_gamma   90.00
#
_symmetry.space_group_name_H-M   'P 1'
#
loop_
_entity.id
_entity.type
_entity.pdbx_description
1 polymer ?
#
loop_
_entity_poly.entity_id
_entity_poly.type
_entity_poly.pdbx_seq_one_letter_code
_entity_poly.pdbx_strand_id
1 'polypeptide(L)'
;MDAQLKLMLLLNASGLGAQGYAKFSTVCSEPWELWNPDVIDAASSVLSQKQLGKLRRLESEGWAEREEERAEKLGVKFLTLTDENYPRELEQLHEPPVVLYIKGDLTGFSGHRTGIVGTRRAGRYGREAAARIGGACARHGSAVISGGAAGVDGIAQTACCEAGGRSFAVLGTGVDQIYPASNVELFKILPEKGALISEYPLGTKGEPWRFPHRNR
;
A
#
# COMPACT_ATOMS: atom_id res chain seq x y z
N MET A 1 17.24 -10.63 -2.56
CA MET A 1 16.03 -10.45 -1.71
C MET A 1 16.22 -11.10 -0.37
N ASP A 2 15.85 -10.42 0.70
CA ASP A 2 15.80 -10.97 2.05
C ASP A 2 14.66 -12.00 2.19
N ALA A 3 14.89 -13.06 3.01
CA ALA A 3 13.93 -14.16 3.17
C ALA A 3 12.59 -13.71 3.79
N GLN A 4 12.65 -12.75 4.71
CA GLN A 4 11.47 -12.17 5.35
C GLN A 4 10.63 -11.36 4.35
N LEU A 5 11.26 -10.50 3.54
CA LEU A 5 10.58 -9.78 2.47
C LEU A 5 9.95 -10.76 1.47
N LYS A 6 10.68 -11.82 1.08
CA LYS A 6 10.15 -12.87 0.19
C LYS A 6 8.85 -13.46 0.74
N LEU A 7 8.85 -13.86 2.01
CA LEU A 7 7.65 -14.40 2.65
C LEU A 7 6.49 -13.39 2.64
N MET A 8 6.74 -12.14 3.02
CA MET A 8 5.69 -11.11 3.06
C MET A 8 5.08 -10.85 1.69
N LEU A 9 5.90 -10.78 0.64
CA LEU A 9 5.44 -10.64 -0.74
C LEU A 9 4.57 -11.83 -1.18
N LEU A 10 4.98 -13.05 -0.85
CA LEU A 10 4.23 -14.27 -1.18
C LEU A 10 2.91 -14.37 -0.39
N LEU A 11 2.89 -14.01 0.89
CA LEU A 11 1.67 -13.93 1.69
C LEU A 11 0.69 -12.91 1.12
N ASN A 12 1.18 -11.75 0.71
CA ASN A 12 0.38 -10.72 0.07
C ASN A 12 -0.22 -11.22 -1.26
N ALA A 13 0.60 -11.74 -2.16
CA ALA A 13 0.16 -12.23 -3.47
C ALA A 13 -0.77 -13.45 -3.38
N SER A 14 -0.59 -14.29 -2.36
CA SER A 14 -1.47 -15.43 -2.13
C SER A 14 -2.84 -15.05 -1.58
N GLY A 15 -2.98 -13.85 -1.01
CA GLY A 15 -4.17 -13.39 -0.29
C GLY A 15 -4.29 -13.96 1.12
N LEU A 16 -3.21 -14.53 1.68
CA LEU A 16 -3.16 -14.97 3.07
C LEU A 16 -2.93 -13.81 4.04
N GLY A 17 -2.18 -12.78 3.59
CA GLY A 17 -1.97 -11.56 4.34
C GLY A 17 -1.51 -11.77 5.79
N ALA A 18 -1.91 -10.87 6.67
CA ALA A 18 -1.57 -10.91 8.09
C ALA A 18 -2.08 -12.16 8.82
N GLN A 19 -3.24 -12.68 8.44
CA GLN A 19 -3.77 -13.92 9.03
C GLN A 19 -2.86 -15.11 8.72
N GLY A 20 -2.32 -15.18 7.50
CA GLY A 20 -1.34 -16.19 7.12
C GLY A 20 -0.06 -16.05 7.94
N TYR A 21 0.47 -14.84 8.04
CA TYR A 21 1.66 -14.55 8.84
C TYR A 21 1.47 -14.93 10.32
N ALA A 22 0.36 -14.52 10.93
CA ALA A 22 0.04 -14.86 12.31
C ALA A 22 -0.01 -16.38 12.53
N LYS A 23 -0.63 -17.14 11.62
CA LYS A 23 -0.66 -18.61 11.69
C LYS A 23 0.74 -19.22 11.61
N PHE A 24 1.59 -18.76 10.70
CA PHE A 24 2.98 -19.23 10.62
C PHE A 24 3.73 -18.97 11.93
N SER A 25 3.59 -17.77 12.48
CA SER A 25 4.28 -17.38 13.72
C SER A 25 3.85 -18.17 14.95
N THR A 26 2.69 -18.88 14.91
CA THR A 26 2.28 -19.77 16.01
C THR A 26 2.97 -21.14 15.98
N VAL A 27 3.48 -21.55 14.84
CA VAL A 27 4.07 -22.91 14.66
C VAL A 27 5.55 -22.86 14.32
N CYS A 28 6.07 -21.67 14.00
CA CYS A 28 7.47 -21.49 13.64
C CYS A 28 7.98 -20.15 14.15
N SER A 29 9.11 -20.12 14.86
CA SER A 29 9.75 -18.88 15.32
C SER A 29 10.35 -18.06 14.18
N GLU A 30 10.72 -18.72 13.10
CA GLU A 30 11.30 -18.11 11.90
C GLU A 30 10.45 -18.45 10.65
N PRO A 31 9.27 -17.81 10.52
CA PRO A 31 8.32 -18.13 9.44
C PRO A 31 8.87 -17.95 8.02
N TRP A 32 9.90 -17.11 7.86
CA TRP A 32 10.59 -16.89 6.58
C TRP A 32 11.40 -18.09 6.10
N GLU A 33 11.69 -19.07 6.99
CA GLU A 33 12.26 -20.35 6.60
C GLU A 33 11.25 -21.36 6.06
N LEU A 34 10.09 -20.88 5.62
CA LEU A 34 8.96 -21.71 5.14
C LEU A 34 9.37 -22.83 4.16
N TRP A 35 10.48 -22.65 3.46
CA TRP A 35 10.96 -23.64 2.47
C TRP A 35 11.83 -24.73 3.07
N ASN A 36 12.17 -24.63 4.36
CA ASN A 36 12.73 -25.74 5.12
C ASN A 36 11.64 -26.82 5.31
N PRO A 37 11.92 -28.12 5.03
CA PRO A 37 10.95 -29.19 5.16
C PRO A 37 10.23 -29.24 6.52
N ASP A 38 10.95 -29.03 7.61
CA ASP A 38 10.39 -29.03 8.97
C ASP A 38 9.38 -27.89 9.17
N VAL A 39 9.65 -26.72 8.61
CA VAL A 39 8.73 -25.56 8.67
C VAL A 39 7.50 -25.77 7.78
N ILE A 40 7.68 -26.41 6.63
CA ILE A 40 6.55 -26.78 5.74
C ILE A 40 5.60 -27.75 6.45
N ASP A 41 6.14 -28.76 7.15
CA ASP A 41 5.35 -29.71 7.89
C ASP A 41 4.59 -29.05 9.04
N ALA A 42 5.24 -28.17 9.79
CA ALA A 42 4.59 -27.34 10.81
C ALA A 42 3.49 -26.45 10.21
N ALA A 43 3.76 -25.78 9.09
CA ALA A 43 2.79 -24.94 8.39
C ALA A 43 1.56 -25.71 7.89
N SER A 44 1.71 -27.01 7.58
CA SER A 44 0.59 -27.86 7.14
C SER A 44 -0.46 -28.10 8.23
N SER A 45 -0.09 -27.89 9.50
CA SER A 45 -1.02 -27.98 10.64
C SER A 45 -1.97 -26.79 10.74
N VAL A 46 -1.59 -25.62 10.21
CA VAL A 46 -2.33 -24.34 10.33
C VAL A 46 -2.87 -23.79 9.02
N LEU A 47 -2.36 -24.26 7.87
CA LEU A 47 -2.81 -23.90 6.54
C LEU A 47 -3.37 -25.10 5.78
N SER A 48 -4.41 -24.86 4.98
CA SER A 48 -4.94 -25.87 4.08
C SER A 48 -3.96 -26.20 2.96
N GLN A 49 -4.07 -27.41 2.39
CA GLN A 49 -3.27 -27.84 1.24
C GLN A 49 -3.41 -26.89 0.03
N LYS A 50 -4.59 -26.31 -0.16
CA LYS A 50 -4.85 -25.30 -1.21
C LYS A 50 -4.02 -24.03 -0.99
N GLN A 51 -3.93 -23.55 0.25
CA GLN A 51 -3.16 -22.35 0.61
C GLN A 51 -1.65 -22.59 0.46
N LEU A 52 -1.17 -23.72 0.98
CA LEU A 52 0.23 -24.12 0.81
C LEU A 52 0.59 -24.33 -0.67
N GLY A 53 -0.28 -24.97 -1.44
CA GLY A 53 -0.09 -25.17 -2.88
C GLY A 53 0.03 -23.85 -3.65
N LYS A 54 -0.76 -22.83 -3.26
CA LYS A 54 -0.64 -21.48 -3.86
C LYS A 54 0.68 -20.80 -3.55
N LEU A 55 1.13 -20.89 -2.29
CA LEU A 55 2.43 -20.33 -1.88
C LEU A 55 3.58 -21.01 -2.62
N ARG A 56 3.60 -22.36 -2.65
CA ARG A 56 4.63 -23.13 -3.35
C ARG A 56 4.67 -22.82 -4.85
N ARG A 57 3.52 -22.64 -5.46
CA ARG A 57 3.43 -22.25 -6.87
C ARG A 57 4.06 -20.89 -7.11
N LEU A 58 3.68 -19.87 -6.34
CA LEU A 58 4.24 -18.52 -6.48
C LEU A 58 5.75 -18.52 -6.28
N GLU A 59 6.22 -19.29 -5.30
CA GLU A 59 7.65 -19.42 -5.01
C GLU A 59 8.39 -20.13 -6.16
N SER A 60 7.92 -21.29 -6.62
CA SER A 60 8.55 -22.04 -7.73
C SER A 60 8.55 -21.27 -9.05
N GLU A 61 7.59 -20.39 -9.25
CA GLU A 61 7.56 -19.47 -10.39
C GLU A 61 8.53 -18.30 -10.24
N GLY A 62 9.21 -18.13 -9.09
CA GLY A 62 10.07 -16.97 -8.81
C GLY A 62 9.31 -15.65 -8.82
N TRP A 63 8.06 -15.66 -8.32
CA TRP A 63 7.18 -14.49 -8.40
C TRP A 63 7.72 -13.32 -7.58
N ALA A 64 8.21 -13.58 -6.37
CA ALA A 64 8.68 -12.54 -5.47
C ALA A 64 9.95 -11.84 -6.02
N GLU A 65 10.85 -12.61 -6.59
CA GLU A 65 12.08 -12.10 -7.22
C GLU A 65 11.76 -11.19 -8.41
N ARG A 66 10.82 -11.61 -9.26
CA ARG A 66 10.38 -10.76 -10.38
C ARG A 66 9.66 -9.49 -9.91
N GLU A 67 8.90 -9.56 -8.80
CA GLU A 67 8.22 -8.42 -8.24
C GLU A 67 9.23 -7.41 -7.68
N GLU A 68 10.28 -7.88 -6.99
CA GLU A 68 11.38 -7.03 -6.49
C GLU A 68 12.12 -6.34 -7.65
N GLU A 69 12.51 -7.09 -8.70
CA GLU A 69 13.14 -6.49 -9.89
C GLU A 69 12.28 -5.42 -10.57
N ARG A 70 10.96 -5.65 -10.63
CA ARG A 70 10.03 -4.67 -11.19
C ARG A 70 9.93 -3.44 -10.30
N ALA A 71 9.89 -3.63 -8.98
CA ALA A 71 9.85 -2.56 -8.02
C ALA A 71 11.09 -1.68 -8.11
N GLU A 72 12.28 -2.27 -8.19
CA GLU A 72 13.54 -1.55 -8.39
C GLU A 72 13.54 -0.70 -9.66
N LYS A 73 13.14 -1.28 -10.79
CA LYS A 73 13.05 -0.56 -12.08
C LYS A 73 12.08 0.62 -12.06
N LEU A 74 11.06 0.57 -11.21
CA LEU A 74 10.03 1.61 -11.06
C LEU A 74 10.30 2.59 -9.91
N GLY A 75 11.39 2.39 -9.16
CA GLY A 75 11.70 3.17 -7.96
C GLY A 75 10.70 2.96 -6.83
N VAL A 76 10.12 1.76 -6.75
CA VAL A 76 9.17 1.36 -5.69
C VAL A 76 9.93 0.66 -4.57
N LYS A 77 9.66 1.06 -3.34
CA LYS A 77 10.18 0.44 -2.12
C LYS A 77 9.10 -0.39 -1.45
N PHE A 78 9.52 -1.39 -0.70
CA PHE A 78 8.64 -2.17 0.17
C PHE A 78 8.79 -1.72 1.63
N LEU A 79 7.69 -1.76 2.36
CA LEU A 79 7.67 -1.64 3.81
C LEU A 79 6.75 -2.76 4.32
N THR A 80 7.30 -3.66 5.12
CA THR A 80 6.60 -4.85 5.59
C THR A 80 6.08 -4.68 7.02
N LEU A 81 5.09 -5.46 7.40
CA LEU A 81 4.50 -5.46 8.75
C LEU A 81 5.56 -5.68 9.87
N THR A 82 6.70 -6.27 9.54
CA THR A 82 7.77 -6.58 10.49
C THR A 82 8.88 -5.53 10.51
N ASP A 83 8.80 -4.49 9.68
CA ASP A 83 9.78 -3.41 9.67
C ASP A 83 9.55 -2.44 10.82
N GLU A 84 10.61 -2.00 11.48
CA GLU A 84 10.56 -1.05 12.62
C GLU A 84 9.85 0.27 12.28
N ASN A 85 9.92 0.68 11.01
CA ASN A 85 9.32 1.91 10.51
C ASN A 85 7.88 1.70 9.97
N TYR A 86 7.30 0.51 10.14
CA TYR A 86 5.93 0.27 9.73
C TYR A 86 4.97 1.16 10.54
N PRO A 87 3.95 1.80 9.92
CA PRO A 87 3.04 2.69 10.64
C PRO A 87 2.25 1.94 11.72
N ARG A 88 2.45 2.30 12.99
CA ARG A 88 1.81 1.65 14.15
C ARG A 88 0.28 1.66 14.07
N GLU A 89 -0.28 2.70 13.48
CA GLU A 89 -1.73 2.82 13.29
C GLU A 89 -2.28 1.72 12.37
N LEU A 90 -1.48 1.27 11.39
CA LEU A 90 -1.87 0.18 10.50
C LEU A 90 -1.75 -1.19 11.17
N GLU A 91 -0.82 -1.36 12.12
CA GLU A 91 -0.71 -2.60 12.91
C GLU A 91 -1.97 -2.90 13.73
N GLN A 92 -2.70 -1.85 14.14
CA GLN A 92 -3.91 -1.95 14.96
C GLN A 92 -5.14 -2.35 14.14
N LEU A 93 -5.04 -2.42 12.82
CA LEU A 93 -6.14 -2.88 11.98
C LEU A 93 -6.39 -4.38 12.22
N HIS A 94 -7.64 -4.80 12.07
CA HIS A 94 -8.01 -6.22 12.16
C HIS A 94 -7.24 -7.07 11.14
N GLU A 95 -6.99 -6.54 9.95
CA GLU A 95 -6.18 -7.15 8.90
C GLU A 95 -5.17 -6.11 8.39
N PRO A 96 -4.02 -5.96 9.08
CA PRO A 96 -3.00 -5.03 8.63
C PRO A 96 -2.39 -5.47 7.30
N PRO A 97 -2.05 -4.54 6.39
CA PRO A 97 -1.30 -4.86 5.18
C PRO A 97 0.06 -5.48 5.54
N VAL A 98 0.37 -6.68 5.05
CA VAL A 98 1.68 -7.31 5.32
C VAL A 98 2.81 -6.66 4.53
N VAL A 99 2.49 -6.02 3.40
CA VAL A 99 3.42 -5.26 2.57
C VAL A 99 2.75 -3.99 2.09
N LEU A 100 3.46 -2.88 2.20
CA LEU A 100 3.15 -1.63 1.54
C LEU A 100 4.15 -1.40 0.40
N TYR A 101 3.63 -1.17 -0.79
CA TYR A 101 4.36 -0.71 -1.98
C TYR A 101 4.38 0.82 -1.93
N ILE A 102 5.56 1.41 -1.96
CA ILE A 102 5.74 2.85 -1.79
C ILE A 102 6.52 3.41 -2.98
N LYS A 103 5.90 4.33 -3.70
CA LYS A 103 6.58 5.11 -4.74
C LYS A 103 6.65 6.57 -4.29
N GLY A 104 7.86 7.04 -3.99
CA GLY A 104 8.12 8.34 -3.40
C GLY A 104 8.81 8.23 -2.05
N ASP A 105 8.50 9.18 -1.16
CA ASP A 105 9.15 9.32 0.14
C ASP A 105 8.13 9.51 1.25
N LEU A 106 8.25 8.72 2.34
CA LEU A 106 7.42 8.79 3.54
C LEU A 106 7.85 9.85 4.55
N THR A 107 8.88 10.65 4.27
CA THR A 107 9.26 11.78 5.15
C THR A 107 8.05 12.65 5.43
N GLY A 108 7.77 12.90 6.71
CA GLY A 108 6.58 13.64 7.17
C GLY A 108 5.29 12.82 7.22
N PHE A 109 5.32 11.51 6.88
CA PHE A 109 4.15 10.66 7.03
C PHE A 109 3.73 10.48 8.50
N SER A 110 4.67 10.44 9.42
CA SER A 110 4.42 10.34 10.87
C SER A 110 4.02 11.68 11.53
N GLY A 111 4.07 12.80 10.81
CA GLY A 111 3.70 14.13 11.31
C GLY A 111 2.19 14.37 11.33
N HIS A 112 1.78 15.66 11.42
CA HIS A 112 0.37 16.03 11.32
C HIS A 112 -0.20 15.67 9.95
N ARG A 113 -1.31 14.95 9.95
CA ARG A 113 -1.97 14.43 8.76
C ARG A 113 -3.45 14.75 8.77
N THR A 114 -3.99 15.10 7.63
CA THR A 114 -5.43 15.34 7.44
C THR A 114 -5.96 14.44 6.34
N GLY A 115 -6.87 13.53 6.69
CA GLY A 115 -7.60 12.74 5.72
C GLY A 115 -8.67 13.61 5.03
N ILE A 116 -8.64 13.72 3.70
CA ILE A 116 -9.64 14.45 2.92
C ILE A 116 -10.26 13.48 1.93
N VAL A 117 -11.55 13.23 2.08
CA VAL A 117 -12.31 12.32 1.21
C VAL A 117 -13.61 12.96 0.79
N GLY A 118 -14.13 12.59 -0.39
CA GLY A 118 -15.40 13.10 -0.83
C GLY A 118 -15.88 12.56 -2.17
N THR A 119 -16.89 13.21 -2.72
CA THR A 119 -17.50 12.77 -3.95
C THR A 119 -16.56 12.86 -5.15
N ARG A 120 -16.64 11.85 -6.02
CA ARG A 120 -15.92 11.84 -7.32
C ARG A 120 -16.46 12.88 -8.31
N ARG A 121 -17.69 13.34 -8.11
CA ARG A 121 -18.37 14.35 -8.93
C ARG A 121 -18.63 15.61 -8.11
N ALA A 122 -17.54 16.29 -7.71
CA ALA A 122 -17.64 17.52 -6.93
C ALA A 122 -18.24 18.66 -7.77
N GLY A 123 -19.32 19.27 -7.28
CA GLY A 123 -19.85 20.52 -7.80
C GLY A 123 -18.91 21.70 -7.48
N ARG A 124 -19.27 22.91 -7.92
CA ARG A 124 -18.43 24.11 -7.76
C ARG A 124 -18.00 24.31 -6.31
N TYR A 125 -18.94 24.34 -5.38
CA TYR A 125 -18.64 24.50 -3.95
C TYR A 125 -17.69 23.44 -3.41
N GLY A 126 -17.94 22.16 -3.73
CA GLY A 126 -17.08 21.06 -3.27
C GLY A 126 -15.66 21.16 -3.82
N ARG A 127 -15.48 21.63 -5.04
CA ARG A 127 -14.17 21.89 -5.67
C ARG A 127 -13.43 23.02 -4.95
N GLU A 128 -14.10 24.14 -4.74
CA GLU A 128 -13.54 25.31 -4.05
C GLU A 128 -13.15 24.96 -2.60
N ALA A 129 -14.02 24.26 -1.87
CA ALA A 129 -13.78 23.79 -0.52
C ALA A 129 -12.58 22.82 -0.44
N ALA A 130 -12.53 21.82 -1.31
CA ALA A 130 -11.41 20.86 -1.35
C ALA A 130 -10.08 21.55 -1.63
N ALA A 131 -10.01 22.43 -2.61
CA ALA A 131 -8.81 23.18 -2.93
C ALA A 131 -8.35 24.09 -1.76
N ARG A 132 -9.31 24.81 -1.15
CA ARG A 132 -9.05 25.71 -0.03
C ARG A 132 -8.51 24.95 1.19
N ILE A 133 -9.14 23.81 1.54
CA ILE A 133 -8.74 22.98 2.68
C ILE A 133 -7.39 22.33 2.42
N GLY A 134 -7.17 21.72 1.22
CA GLY A 134 -5.90 21.13 0.86
C GLY A 134 -4.73 22.10 0.93
N GLY A 135 -4.89 23.31 0.36
CA GLY A 135 -3.90 24.35 0.46
C GLY A 135 -3.70 24.90 1.89
N ALA A 136 -4.74 24.94 2.71
CA ALA A 136 -4.63 25.31 4.11
C ALA A 136 -3.83 24.27 4.90
N CYS A 137 -4.04 22.96 4.68
CA CYS A 137 -3.24 21.90 5.30
C CYS A 137 -1.74 22.14 5.06
N ALA A 138 -1.35 22.40 3.82
CA ALA A 138 0.05 22.68 3.48
C ALA A 138 0.62 23.87 4.27
N ARG A 139 -0.10 25.00 4.30
CA ARG A 139 0.33 26.22 5.02
C ARG A 139 0.48 26.02 6.53
N HIS A 140 -0.25 25.06 7.10
CA HIS A 140 -0.19 24.72 8.53
C HIS A 140 0.70 23.49 8.81
N GLY A 141 1.48 23.03 7.85
CA GLY A 141 2.42 21.91 8.03
C GLY A 141 1.75 20.53 8.18
N SER A 142 0.46 20.41 7.80
CA SER A 142 -0.26 19.13 7.80
C SER A 142 -0.18 18.50 6.42
N ALA A 143 0.22 17.23 6.35
CA ALA A 143 0.14 16.46 5.12
C ALA A 143 -1.31 16.08 4.80
N VAL A 144 -1.65 16.02 3.50
CA VAL A 144 -2.96 15.51 3.05
C VAL A 144 -2.84 14.03 2.70
N ILE A 145 -3.69 13.20 3.31
CA ILE A 145 -3.86 11.79 2.94
C ILE A 145 -5.21 11.64 2.26
N SER A 146 -5.22 11.01 1.08
CA SER A 146 -6.44 10.73 0.35
C SER A 146 -6.30 9.52 -0.57
N GLY A 147 -7.33 9.22 -1.35
CA GLY A 147 -7.36 8.06 -2.24
C GLY A 147 -6.90 8.30 -3.67
N GLY A 148 -6.45 9.49 -4.03
CA GLY A 148 -6.12 9.81 -5.42
C GLY A 148 -7.30 9.77 -6.39
N ALA A 149 -8.54 9.71 -5.88
CA ALA A 149 -9.74 9.60 -6.70
C ALA A 149 -10.05 10.91 -7.44
N ALA A 150 -10.88 10.83 -8.48
CA ALA A 150 -11.45 12.03 -9.12
C ALA A 150 -12.25 12.85 -8.10
N GLY A 151 -12.38 14.15 -8.33
CA GLY A 151 -13.17 15.05 -7.48
C GLY A 151 -12.42 15.52 -6.24
N VAL A 152 -13.05 15.44 -5.07
CA VAL A 152 -12.55 16.03 -3.81
C VAL A 152 -11.12 15.57 -3.48
N ASP A 153 -10.85 14.26 -3.57
CA ASP A 153 -9.56 13.66 -3.25
C ASP A 153 -8.42 14.32 -4.06
N GLY A 154 -8.52 14.21 -5.40
CA GLY A 154 -7.48 14.71 -6.29
C GLY A 154 -7.30 16.23 -6.20
N ILE A 155 -8.41 16.98 -6.06
CA ILE A 155 -8.36 18.45 -5.95
C ILE A 155 -7.64 18.87 -4.67
N ALA A 156 -7.96 18.25 -3.52
CA ALA A 156 -7.33 18.57 -2.25
C ALA A 156 -5.84 18.22 -2.24
N GLN A 157 -5.47 17.06 -2.80
CA GLN A 157 -4.08 16.63 -2.92
C GLN A 157 -3.27 17.55 -3.84
N THR A 158 -3.82 17.90 -5.00
CA THR A 158 -3.19 18.85 -5.94
C THR A 158 -2.95 20.19 -5.26
N ALA A 159 -3.98 20.78 -4.64
CA ALA A 159 -3.86 22.07 -3.96
C ALA A 159 -2.87 22.04 -2.79
N CYS A 160 -2.75 20.92 -2.07
CA CYS A 160 -1.72 20.74 -1.05
C CYS A 160 -0.32 20.77 -1.65
N CYS A 161 -0.09 19.99 -2.72
CA CYS A 161 1.22 19.94 -3.40
C CYS A 161 1.62 21.28 -4.02
N GLU A 162 0.69 22.00 -4.66
CA GLU A 162 0.89 23.32 -5.24
C GLU A 162 1.24 24.37 -4.17
N ALA A 163 0.67 24.25 -2.97
CA ALA A 163 0.99 25.10 -1.83
C ALA A 163 2.29 24.71 -1.11
N GLY A 164 3.10 23.78 -1.67
CA GLY A 164 4.37 23.33 -1.12
C GLY A 164 4.26 22.29 -0.01
N GLY A 165 3.07 21.76 0.25
CA GLY A 165 2.82 20.72 1.25
C GLY A 165 3.13 19.30 0.74
N ARG A 166 3.04 18.35 1.65
CA ARG A 166 3.19 16.91 1.35
C ARG A 166 1.83 16.26 1.24
N SER A 167 1.73 15.31 0.31
CA SER A 167 0.49 14.54 0.16
C SER A 167 0.78 13.07 -0.14
N PHE A 168 -0.06 12.21 0.42
CA PHE A 168 0.05 10.76 0.29
C PHE A 168 -1.24 10.19 -0.29
N ALA A 169 -1.11 9.43 -1.37
CA ALA A 169 -2.26 8.74 -1.96
C ALA A 169 -2.22 7.26 -1.63
N VAL A 170 -3.22 6.78 -0.90
CA VAL A 170 -3.43 5.34 -0.65
C VAL A 170 -4.30 4.78 -1.76
N LEU A 171 -3.83 3.77 -2.48
CA LEU A 171 -4.41 3.33 -3.74
C LEU A 171 -5.13 1.99 -3.63
N GLY A 172 -6.20 1.81 -4.40
CA GLY A 172 -6.86 0.53 -4.63
C GLY A 172 -6.33 -0.22 -5.87
N THR A 173 -5.17 0.21 -6.38
CA THR A 173 -4.44 -0.36 -7.53
C THR A 173 -2.99 -0.55 -7.14
N GLY A 174 -2.19 -1.26 -7.94
CA GLY A 174 -0.73 -1.17 -7.82
C GLY A 174 -0.25 0.27 -7.99
N VAL A 175 0.85 0.63 -7.33
CA VAL A 175 1.42 2.00 -7.38
C VAL A 175 1.93 2.40 -8.78
N ASP A 176 2.06 1.44 -9.67
CA ASP A 176 2.42 1.60 -11.08
C ASP A 176 1.20 1.82 -11.99
N GLN A 177 -0.03 1.76 -11.44
CA GLN A 177 -1.27 1.89 -12.19
C GLN A 177 -1.95 3.22 -11.89
N ILE A 178 -1.98 4.10 -12.89
CA ILE A 178 -2.64 5.41 -12.77
C ILE A 178 -4.16 5.21 -12.88
N TYR A 179 -4.89 5.50 -11.81
CA TYR A 179 -6.34 5.46 -11.78
C TYR A 179 -6.91 6.49 -10.79
N PRO A 180 -7.80 7.38 -11.23
CA PRO A 180 -8.34 7.54 -12.58
C PRO A 180 -7.36 8.25 -13.53
N ALA A 181 -7.52 8.04 -14.84
CA ALA A 181 -6.69 8.71 -15.85
C ALA A 181 -6.78 10.24 -15.82
N SER A 182 -7.88 10.80 -15.30
CA SER A 182 -8.05 12.25 -15.12
C SER A 182 -7.03 12.88 -14.15
N ASN A 183 -6.40 12.08 -13.29
CA ASN A 183 -5.48 12.56 -12.26
C ASN A 183 -4.01 12.22 -12.60
N VAL A 184 -3.70 11.97 -13.88
CA VAL A 184 -2.36 11.58 -14.32
C VAL A 184 -1.26 12.57 -13.84
N GLU A 185 -1.53 13.87 -13.88
CA GLU A 185 -0.55 14.88 -13.44
C GLU A 185 -0.33 14.82 -11.92
N LEU A 186 -1.37 14.63 -11.15
CA LEU A 186 -1.25 14.43 -9.70
C LEU A 186 -0.37 13.20 -9.39
N PHE A 187 -0.58 12.10 -10.10
CA PHE A 187 0.21 10.86 -9.89
C PHE A 187 1.70 11.01 -10.27
N LYS A 188 2.05 11.97 -11.11
CA LYS A 188 3.45 12.33 -11.39
C LYS A 188 4.05 13.16 -10.26
N ILE A 189 3.28 14.08 -9.67
CA ILE A 189 3.74 15.01 -8.63
C ILE A 189 3.84 14.32 -7.27
N LEU A 190 2.93 13.41 -6.93
CA LEU A 190 2.86 12.78 -5.61
C LEU A 190 4.16 12.08 -5.18
N PRO A 191 4.88 11.34 -6.02
CA PRO A 191 6.16 10.74 -5.63
C PRO A 191 7.24 11.76 -5.24
N GLU A 192 7.18 12.98 -5.78
CA GLU A 192 8.12 14.07 -5.48
C GLU A 192 7.73 14.85 -4.22
N LYS A 193 6.43 14.95 -3.94
CA LYS A 193 5.86 15.74 -2.84
C LYS A 193 5.31 14.87 -1.69
N GLY A 194 5.54 13.58 -1.71
CA GLY A 194 5.03 12.60 -0.76
C GLY A 194 5.20 11.20 -1.30
N ALA A 195 4.11 10.44 -1.37
CA ALA A 195 4.16 9.10 -1.93
C ALA A 195 2.81 8.61 -2.48
N LEU A 196 2.90 7.65 -3.40
CA LEU A 196 1.85 6.69 -3.71
C LEU A 196 2.07 5.46 -2.83
N ILE A 197 1.03 5.00 -2.16
CA ILE A 197 1.08 3.86 -1.22
C ILE A 197 0.02 2.86 -1.62
N SER A 198 0.36 1.59 -1.67
CA SER A 198 -0.60 0.53 -1.96
C SER A 198 -0.22 -0.78 -1.26
N GLU A 199 -1.21 -1.56 -0.89
CA GLU A 199 -1.05 -2.95 -0.45
C GLU A 199 -1.11 -3.95 -1.61
N TYR A 200 -1.43 -3.48 -2.81
CA TYR A 200 -1.61 -4.34 -3.98
C TYR A 200 -0.32 -4.48 -4.80
N PRO A 201 -0.02 -5.70 -5.30
CA PRO A 201 1.11 -5.95 -6.18
C PRO A 201 1.14 -5.06 -7.42
N LEU A 202 2.32 -4.87 -8.00
CA LEU A 202 2.51 -4.13 -9.23
C LEU A 202 1.68 -4.72 -10.37
N GLY A 203 1.14 -3.85 -11.23
CA GLY A 203 0.26 -4.22 -12.33
C GLY A 203 -1.19 -4.49 -11.91
N THR A 204 -1.52 -4.42 -10.61
CA THR A 204 -2.89 -4.63 -10.14
C THR A 204 -3.80 -3.51 -10.61
N LYS A 205 -4.81 -3.85 -11.42
CA LYS A 205 -5.80 -2.90 -11.94
C LYS A 205 -6.86 -2.57 -10.90
N GLY A 206 -7.51 -1.41 -11.05
CA GLY A 206 -8.63 -0.99 -10.21
C GLY A 206 -9.85 -1.88 -10.40
N GLU A 207 -10.32 -2.47 -9.32
CA GLU A 207 -11.58 -3.21 -9.25
C GLU A 207 -12.50 -2.61 -8.18
N PRO A 208 -13.83 -2.61 -8.39
CA PRO A 208 -14.77 -1.92 -7.50
C PRO A 208 -14.62 -2.27 -6.01
N TRP A 209 -14.37 -3.54 -5.69
CA TRP A 209 -14.25 -4.03 -4.32
C TRP A 209 -12.95 -3.60 -3.61
N ARG A 210 -11.88 -3.29 -4.36
CA ARG A 210 -10.60 -2.87 -3.78
C ARG A 210 -10.66 -1.47 -3.17
N PHE A 211 -11.51 -0.59 -3.70
CA PHE A 211 -11.61 0.77 -3.17
C PHE A 211 -12.23 0.82 -1.75
N PRO A 212 -13.34 0.12 -1.44
CA PRO A 212 -13.80 -0.01 -0.06
C PRO A 212 -12.79 -0.72 0.86
N HIS A 213 -12.12 -1.78 0.38
CA HIS A 213 -11.12 -2.50 1.14
C HIS A 213 -9.94 -1.60 1.54
N ARG A 214 -9.44 -0.76 0.63
CA ARG A 214 -8.40 0.23 0.88
C ARG A 214 -8.79 1.27 1.94
N ASN A 215 -10.09 1.56 2.11
CA ASN A 215 -10.58 2.62 3.01
C ASN A 215 -10.57 2.22 4.50
N ARG A 216 -10.17 1.00 4.86
CA ARG A 216 -10.05 0.56 6.25
C ARG A 216 -8.97 1.29 7.03
#